data_89df37bd2722a8b644cc15b602253a90
#
_entry.id   89df37bd2722a8b644cc15b602253a90
#
_cell.length_a   1.000
_cell.length_b   1.000
_cell.length_c   1.000
_cell.angle_alpha   90.00
_cell.angle_beta   90.00
_cell.angle_gamma   90.00
#
_symmetry.space_group_name_H-M   'P 1'
#
loop_
_entity.id
_entity.type
_entity.pdbx_description
1 polymer ?
#
loop_
_entity_poly.entity_id
_entity_poly.type
_entity_poly.pdbx_seq_one_letter_code
_entity_poly.pdbx_strand_id
1 'polypeptide(L)'
;NKIHTDSEYASTTSFKKPVAHGMLGASFISTIIGTKLPGDGALWYSQSLEFLRPVRIDDTLKIVAIVTKKVDRTKTIELQTDVYNQHKQKVTSGKAKVRVVESTKKNNQIEEAIATNSVLVIGGTGGIGSATCLQLAKDGFNVAIHYHNNRKKAENLKKTIIKNGNKAVIVTGDIYS
;
A
#
# COMPACT_ATOMS: atom_id res chain seq x y z
N ASN A 1 -18.92 11.55 -17.74
CA ASN A 1 -19.11 12.61 -18.71
C ASN A 1 -18.73 12.10 -20.10
N LYS A 2 -19.58 12.31 -21.09
CA LYS A 2 -19.44 11.79 -22.45
C LYS A 2 -18.14 12.23 -23.16
N ILE A 3 -17.55 13.35 -22.77
CA ILE A 3 -16.24 13.78 -23.34
C ILE A 3 -15.10 12.78 -23.09
N HIS A 4 -15.26 11.84 -22.17
CA HIS A 4 -14.25 10.83 -21.86
C HIS A 4 -14.49 9.48 -22.55
N THR A 5 -15.76 9.18 -22.92
CA THR A 5 -16.18 7.83 -23.30
C THR A 5 -16.90 7.75 -24.63
N ASP A 6 -17.30 8.89 -25.21
CA ASP A 6 -18.09 8.96 -26.44
C ASP A 6 -17.35 9.80 -27.48
N SER A 7 -16.83 9.16 -28.50
CA SER A 7 -16.03 9.81 -29.54
C SER A 7 -16.87 10.76 -30.44
N GLU A 8 -18.12 10.42 -30.69
CA GLU A 8 -19.03 11.24 -31.48
C GLU A 8 -19.34 12.53 -30.72
N TYR A 9 -19.74 12.42 -29.45
CA TYR A 9 -19.94 13.58 -28.62
C TYR A 9 -18.68 14.42 -28.46
N ALA A 10 -17.50 13.81 -28.21
CA ALA A 10 -16.25 14.53 -28.06
C ALA A 10 -15.86 15.31 -29.34
N SER A 11 -16.20 14.80 -30.53
CA SER A 11 -15.94 15.47 -31.81
C SER A 11 -16.69 16.78 -31.97
N THR A 12 -17.84 16.94 -31.35
CA THR A 12 -18.67 18.17 -31.35
C THR A 12 -18.15 19.23 -30.40
N THR A 13 -17.26 18.88 -29.48
CA THR A 13 -16.69 19.79 -28.48
C THR A 13 -15.40 20.44 -28.95
N SER A 14 -14.90 21.44 -28.20
CA SER A 14 -13.57 22.04 -28.45
C SER A 14 -12.43 21.02 -28.33
N PHE A 15 -12.63 19.90 -27.65
CA PHE A 15 -11.64 18.84 -27.53
C PHE A 15 -11.44 18.02 -28.80
N LYS A 16 -12.44 17.90 -29.68
CA LYS A 16 -12.45 17.16 -30.96
C LYS A 16 -12.25 15.63 -30.85
N LYS A 17 -11.70 15.13 -29.77
CA LYS A 17 -11.46 13.70 -29.48
C LYS A 17 -11.63 13.46 -27.98
N PRO A 18 -11.90 12.24 -27.54
CA PRO A 18 -11.97 11.91 -26.14
C PRO A 18 -10.70 12.34 -25.36
N VAL A 19 -10.90 12.77 -24.14
CA VAL A 19 -9.84 13.15 -23.22
C VAL A 19 -9.87 12.23 -21.99
N ALA A 20 -8.72 11.95 -21.43
CA ALA A 20 -8.63 11.20 -20.18
C ALA A 20 -9.29 12.00 -19.04
N HIS A 21 -9.87 11.30 -18.06
CA HIS A 21 -10.39 11.97 -16.88
C HIS A 21 -9.23 12.58 -16.08
N GLY A 22 -9.32 13.87 -15.74
CA GLY A 22 -8.23 14.58 -15.06
C GLY A 22 -7.76 13.90 -13.78
N MET A 23 -8.69 13.38 -12.97
CA MET A 23 -8.37 12.67 -11.74
C MET A 23 -7.65 11.34 -11.97
N LEU A 24 -7.79 10.70 -13.14
CA LEU A 24 -7.01 9.52 -13.49
C LEU A 24 -5.52 9.88 -13.61
N GLY A 25 -5.18 10.96 -14.32
CA GLY A 25 -3.81 11.47 -14.38
C GLY A 25 -3.28 11.88 -13.01
N ALA A 26 -4.12 12.53 -12.20
CA ALA A 26 -3.76 12.96 -10.85
C ALA A 26 -3.54 11.78 -9.87
N SER A 27 -4.20 10.63 -10.08
CA SER A 27 -4.04 9.46 -9.21
C SER A 27 -2.61 8.93 -9.17
N PHE A 28 -1.82 9.11 -10.23
CA PHE A 28 -0.40 8.73 -10.26
C PHE A 28 0.47 9.55 -9.30
N ILE A 29 0.03 10.73 -8.87
CA ILE A 29 0.68 11.49 -7.79
C ILE A 29 0.67 10.68 -6.49
N SER A 30 -0.42 9.95 -6.22
CA SER A 30 -0.53 9.07 -5.07
C SER A 30 0.56 8.00 -5.05
N THR A 31 0.88 7.43 -6.21
CA THR A 31 1.95 6.42 -6.32
C THR A 31 3.30 7.00 -5.87
N ILE A 32 3.65 8.22 -6.31
CA ILE A 32 4.91 8.85 -5.90
C ILE A 32 4.91 9.12 -4.39
N ILE A 33 3.81 9.69 -3.87
CA ILE A 33 3.69 10.04 -2.45
C ILE A 33 3.79 8.78 -1.58
N GLY A 34 3.07 7.73 -1.92
CA GLY A 34 2.98 6.51 -1.13
C GLY A 34 4.19 5.58 -1.24
N THR A 35 4.97 5.67 -2.35
CA THR A 35 6.06 4.72 -2.58
C THR A 35 7.47 5.34 -2.60
N LYS A 36 7.58 6.67 -2.76
CA LYS A 36 8.88 7.33 -2.98
C LYS A 36 9.10 8.61 -2.19
N LEU A 37 8.09 9.48 -2.05
CA LEU A 37 8.27 10.82 -1.49
C LEU A 37 7.06 11.28 -0.66
N PRO A 38 7.04 11.06 0.66
CA PRO A 38 8.07 10.46 1.50
C PRO A 38 8.15 8.94 1.42
N GLY A 39 7.19 8.24 0.79
CA GLY A 39 7.10 6.80 0.76
C GLY A 39 6.29 6.23 1.94
N ASP A 40 6.71 5.10 2.48
CA ASP A 40 6.00 4.41 3.55
C ASP A 40 5.72 5.32 4.75
N GLY A 41 4.52 5.20 5.31
CA GLY A 41 4.04 6.07 6.38
C GLY A 41 3.52 7.43 5.91
N ALA A 42 3.42 7.66 4.60
CA ALA A 42 2.85 8.88 4.05
C ALA A 42 1.34 8.99 4.35
N LEU A 43 0.95 10.00 5.09
CA LEU A 43 -0.44 10.43 5.22
C LEU A 43 -0.65 11.67 4.33
N TRP A 44 -1.20 11.45 3.16
CA TRP A 44 -1.54 12.52 2.21
C TRP A 44 -2.91 13.11 2.59
N TYR A 45 -2.94 14.34 3.10
CA TYR A 45 -4.15 14.91 3.66
C TYR A 45 -4.64 16.18 2.94
N SER A 46 -3.87 16.72 2.01
CA SER A 46 -4.28 17.90 1.23
C SER A 46 -3.67 17.87 -0.16
N GLN A 47 -4.49 18.22 -1.16
CA GLN A 47 -4.07 18.39 -2.55
C GLN A 47 -4.88 19.50 -3.21
N SER A 48 -4.19 20.43 -3.87
CA SER A 48 -4.79 21.28 -4.90
C SER A 48 -4.41 20.75 -6.28
N LEU A 49 -5.30 20.92 -7.25
CA LEU A 49 -5.06 20.52 -8.65
C LEU A 49 -5.62 21.57 -9.59
N GLU A 50 -4.81 21.89 -10.59
CA GLU A 50 -5.17 22.71 -11.75
C GLU A 50 -4.94 21.88 -13.01
N PHE A 51 -5.99 21.68 -13.80
CA PHE A 51 -5.90 20.95 -15.07
C PHE A 51 -5.66 21.96 -16.20
N LEU A 52 -4.42 22.05 -16.63
CA LEU A 52 -3.95 23.11 -17.55
C LEU A 52 -4.15 22.73 -19.02
N ARG A 53 -4.08 21.44 -19.34
CA ARG A 53 -4.23 20.91 -20.69
C ARG A 53 -4.91 19.55 -20.67
N PRO A 54 -5.68 19.20 -21.70
CA PRO A 54 -6.26 17.87 -21.82
C PRO A 54 -5.16 16.81 -22.01
N VAL A 55 -5.34 15.69 -21.34
CA VAL A 55 -4.57 14.47 -21.56
C VAL A 55 -5.35 13.60 -22.55
N ARG A 56 -4.69 13.06 -23.55
CA ARG A 56 -5.27 12.21 -24.60
C ARG A 56 -5.05 10.73 -24.27
N ILE A 57 -5.80 9.89 -24.93
CA ILE A 57 -5.53 8.45 -24.96
C ILE A 57 -4.14 8.27 -25.59
N ASP A 58 -3.36 7.34 -25.10
CA ASP A 58 -1.97 7.03 -25.48
C ASP A 58 -0.93 8.09 -25.12
N ASP A 59 -1.30 9.17 -24.40
CA ASP A 59 -0.30 10.09 -23.87
C ASP A 59 0.55 9.38 -22.79
N THR A 60 1.86 9.60 -22.87
CA THR A 60 2.81 9.22 -21.83
C THR A 60 2.94 10.33 -20.80
N LEU A 61 2.66 10.04 -19.54
CA LEU A 61 2.71 11.02 -18.46
C LEU A 61 3.97 10.87 -17.62
N LYS A 62 4.67 12.00 -17.41
CA LYS A 62 5.76 12.12 -16.43
C LYS A 62 5.26 12.89 -15.23
N ILE A 63 5.26 12.24 -14.06
CA ILE A 63 4.87 12.85 -12.79
C ILE A 63 6.14 13.32 -12.07
N VAL A 64 6.12 14.55 -11.57
CA VAL A 64 7.23 15.19 -10.85
C VAL A 64 6.69 15.70 -9.53
N ALA A 65 7.33 15.33 -8.43
CA ALA A 65 7.07 15.86 -7.11
C ALA A 65 8.34 16.46 -6.53
N ILE A 66 8.26 17.70 -6.05
CA ILE A 66 9.40 18.46 -5.50
C ILE A 66 9.02 18.94 -4.10
N VAL A 67 9.86 18.65 -3.10
CA VAL A 67 9.67 19.19 -1.75
C VAL A 67 9.93 20.70 -1.78
N THR A 68 8.91 21.48 -1.46
CA THR A 68 8.99 22.94 -1.39
C THR A 68 9.15 23.44 0.04
N LYS A 69 8.68 22.65 1.03
CA LYS A 69 8.79 23.01 2.45
C LYS A 69 8.81 21.79 3.34
N LYS A 70 9.56 21.84 4.43
CA LYS A 70 9.54 20.88 5.53
C LYS A 70 9.17 21.58 6.82
N VAL A 71 8.33 20.95 7.63
CA VAL A 71 7.92 21.43 8.94
C VAL A 71 8.17 20.30 9.95
N ASP A 72 9.33 20.32 10.57
CA ASP A 72 9.82 19.23 11.45
C ASP A 72 8.91 19.00 12.65
N ARG A 73 8.39 20.08 13.26
CA ARG A 73 7.50 20.00 14.42
C ARG A 73 6.24 19.16 14.16
N THR A 74 5.70 19.21 12.95
CA THR A 74 4.48 18.47 12.56
C THR A 74 4.78 17.27 11.67
N LYS A 75 6.07 17.03 11.36
CA LYS A 75 6.52 16.00 10.40
C LYS A 75 5.78 16.09 9.06
N THR A 76 5.56 17.32 8.61
CA THR A 76 4.83 17.62 7.38
C THR A 76 5.79 18.11 6.32
N ILE A 77 5.58 17.66 5.09
CA ILE A 77 6.19 18.21 3.89
C ILE A 77 5.13 18.81 2.96
N GLU A 78 5.48 19.90 2.29
CA GLU A 78 4.70 20.45 1.19
C GLU A 78 5.42 20.11 -0.11
N LEU A 79 4.66 19.64 -1.09
CA LEU A 79 5.17 19.22 -2.38
C LEU A 79 4.54 20.06 -3.48
N GLN A 80 5.33 20.52 -4.43
CA GLN A 80 4.84 20.88 -5.76
C GLN A 80 4.69 19.59 -6.56
N THR A 81 3.50 19.36 -7.13
CA THR A 81 3.18 18.14 -7.90
C THR A 81 2.77 18.55 -9.32
N ASP A 82 3.58 18.19 -10.29
CA ASP A 82 3.37 18.53 -11.69
C ASP A 82 3.29 17.26 -12.54
N VAL A 83 2.42 17.28 -13.53
CA VAL A 83 2.30 16.22 -14.54
C VAL A 83 2.59 16.79 -15.90
N TYR A 84 3.45 16.13 -16.66
CA TYR A 84 3.87 16.52 -18.01
C TYR A 84 3.51 15.41 -19.01
N ASN A 85 3.15 15.78 -20.23
CA ASN A 85 3.00 14.83 -21.33
C ASN A 85 4.36 14.54 -22.02
N GLN A 86 4.36 13.69 -23.04
CA GLN A 86 5.55 13.32 -23.83
C GLN A 86 6.20 14.53 -24.55
N HIS A 87 5.45 15.60 -24.76
CA HIS A 87 5.94 16.84 -25.37
C HIS A 87 6.51 17.83 -24.33
N LYS A 88 6.72 17.37 -23.08
CA LYS A 88 7.18 18.21 -21.96
C LYS A 88 6.23 19.37 -21.61
N GLN A 89 4.98 19.31 -22.05
CA GLN A 89 3.97 20.29 -21.68
C GLN A 89 3.36 19.90 -20.34
N LYS A 90 3.26 20.88 -19.44
CA LYS A 90 2.58 20.69 -18.17
C LYS A 90 1.07 20.56 -18.40
N VAL A 91 0.51 19.42 -18.05
CA VAL A 91 -0.92 19.10 -18.20
C VAL A 91 -1.70 19.28 -16.91
N THR A 92 -1.04 19.04 -15.77
CA THR A 92 -1.63 19.25 -14.43
C THR A 92 -0.57 19.85 -13.53
N SER A 93 -0.96 20.75 -12.64
CA SER A 93 -0.12 21.32 -11.60
C SER A 93 -0.87 21.32 -10.28
N GLY A 94 -0.16 21.23 -9.17
CA GLY A 94 -0.80 21.27 -7.87
C GLY A 94 0.17 21.25 -6.69
N LYS A 95 -0.39 21.34 -5.49
CA LYS A 95 0.37 21.29 -4.25
C LYS A 95 -0.20 20.24 -3.33
N ALA A 96 0.65 19.40 -2.78
CA ALA A 96 0.31 18.40 -1.79
C ALA A 96 0.83 18.77 -0.41
N LYS A 97 0.09 18.37 0.63
CA LYS A 97 0.60 18.33 2.01
C LYS A 97 0.55 16.89 2.50
N VAL A 98 1.71 16.42 2.93
CA VAL A 98 1.89 15.04 3.36
C VAL A 98 2.54 15.05 4.73
N ARG A 99 1.96 14.30 5.66
CA ARG A 99 2.54 14.07 6.98
C ARG A 99 3.17 12.69 7.00
N VAL A 100 4.37 12.57 7.52
CA VAL A 100 4.97 11.26 7.80
C VAL A 100 4.45 10.80 9.15
N VAL A 101 3.70 9.69 9.14
CA VAL A 101 3.26 9.02 10.35
C VAL A 101 4.35 8.04 10.74
N GLU A 102 4.96 8.24 11.92
CA GLU A 102 5.91 7.25 12.42
C GLU A 102 5.18 5.93 12.63
N SER A 103 5.65 4.91 11.96
CA SER A 103 5.39 3.56 12.39
C SER A 103 5.94 3.44 13.82
N THR A 104 5.06 3.26 14.78
CA THR A 104 5.50 2.86 16.11
C THR A 104 6.32 1.59 15.93
N LYS A 105 7.63 1.64 16.21
CA LYS A 105 8.60 0.55 16.09
C LYS A 105 8.23 -0.67 16.96
N LYS A 106 7.05 -1.21 16.80
CA LYS A 106 6.64 -2.46 17.42
C LYS A 106 6.65 -3.66 16.48
N ASN A 107 6.99 -3.45 15.20
CA ASN A 107 6.83 -4.51 14.20
C ASN A 107 8.10 -4.95 13.46
N ASN A 108 9.30 -4.39 13.73
CA ASN A 108 10.51 -4.86 13.04
C ASN A 108 10.81 -6.34 13.25
N GLN A 109 10.34 -6.93 14.37
CA GLN A 109 10.46 -8.38 14.59
C GLN A 109 9.40 -9.20 13.81
N ILE A 110 8.29 -8.56 13.42
CA ILE A 110 7.24 -9.23 12.61
C ILE A 110 7.57 -9.12 11.12
N GLU A 111 8.13 -8.01 10.65
CA GLU A 111 8.49 -7.82 9.23
C GLU A 111 9.68 -8.70 8.81
N GLU A 112 10.69 -8.89 9.67
CA GLU A 112 11.76 -9.87 9.41
C GLU A 112 11.25 -11.31 9.39
N ALA A 113 10.13 -11.61 10.10
CA ALA A 113 9.50 -12.92 10.08
C ALA A 113 8.62 -13.15 8.83
N ILE A 114 8.12 -12.09 8.20
CA ILE A 114 7.28 -12.15 6.97
C ILE A 114 8.14 -12.31 5.71
N ALA A 115 9.39 -11.91 5.73
CA ALA A 115 10.31 -12.00 4.58
C ALA A 115 10.78 -13.43 4.26
N THR A 116 10.43 -14.42 5.08
CA THR A 116 10.81 -15.82 4.89
C THR A 116 9.56 -16.70 5.02
N ASN A 117 9.37 -17.64 4.12
CA ASN A 117 8.36 -18.70 4.08
C ASN A 117 7.49 -18.83 5.35
N SER A 118 6.58 -17.89 5.57
CA SER A 118 5.72 -17.85 6.76
C SER A 118 4.30 -18.28 6.43
N VAL A 119 3.64 -18.99 7.32
CA VAL A 119 2.28 -19.51 7.12
C VAL A 119 1.45 -19.32 8.38
N LEU A 120 0.21 -18.88 8.22
CA LEU A 120 -0.79 -18.82 9.28
C LEU A 120 -1.70 -20.06 9.20
N VAL A 121 -1.79 -20.80 10.30
CA VAL A 121 -2.69 -21.95 10.42
C VAL A 121 -3.88 -21.58 11.29
N ILE A 122 -5.03 -21.35 10.67
CA ILE A 122 -6.30 -21.11 11.37
C ILE A 122 -6.75 -22.39 12.09
N GLY A 123 -7.15 -22.25 13.35
CA GLY A 123 -7.50 -23.41 14.17
C GLY A 123 -6.30 -24.31 14.52
N GLY A 124 -5.09 -23.74 14.56
CA GLY A 124 -3.83 -24.45 14.79
C GLY A 124 -3.77 -25.29 16.08
N THR A 125 -4.68 -25.07 17.05
CA THR A 125 -4.78 -25.88 18.27
C THR A 125 -5.73 -27.09 18.15
N GLY A 126 -6.42 -27.24 17.01
CA GLY A 126 -7.22 -28.44 16.72
C GLY A 126 -6.35 -29.67 16.43
N GLY A 127 -6.96 -30.84 16.27
CA GLY A 127 -6.23 -32.09 15.95
C GLY A 127 -5.49 -31.97 14.60
N ILE A 128 -6.21 -31.61 13.54
CA ILE A 128 -5.67 -31.42 12.20
C ILE A 128 -4.70 -30.21 12.18
N GLY A 129 -5.15 -29.05 12.73
CA GLY A 129 -4.35 -27.83 12.73
C GLY A 129 -2.99 -27.98 13.41
N SER A 130 -2.90 -28.72 14.53
CA SER A 130 -1.63 -28.95 15.21
C SER A 130 -0.68 -29.86 14.42
N ALA A 131 -1.23 -30.88 13.75
CA ALA A 131 -0.44 -31.74 12.86
C ALA A 131 0.08 -30.94 11.64
N THR A 132 -0.77 -30.08 11.07
CA THR A 132 -0.39 -29.17 9.97
C THR A 132 0.71 -28.20 10.40
N CYS A 133 0.60 -27.58 11.58
CA CYS A 133 1.64 -26.69 12.11
C CYS A 133 2.99 -27.40 12.25
N LEU A 134 2.99 -28.62 12.77
CA LEU A 134 4.23 -29.41 12.93
C LEU A 134 4.84 -29.82 11.58
N GLN A 135 4.00 -30.19 10.62
CA GLN A 135 4.50 -30.56 9.29
C GLN A 135 5.09 -29.36 8.55
N LEU A 136 4.37 -28.24 8.53
CA LEU A 136 4.85 -27.00 7.89
C LEU A 136 6.16 -26.51 8.52
N ALA A 137 6.29 -26.63 9.85
CA ALA A 137 7.54 -26.31 10.52
C ALA A 137 8.69 -27.22 10.05
N LYS A 138 8.47 -28.55 9.90
CA LYS A 138 9.45 -29.48 9.34
C LYS A 138 9.85 -29.14 7.92
N ASP A 139 8.90 -28.62 7.13
CA ASP A 139 9.10 -28.20 5.74
C ASP A 139 9.81 -26.83 5.63
N GLY A 140 10.24 -26.25 6.78
CA GLY A 140 11.04 -25.02 6.83
C GLY A 140 10.21 -23.73 6.89
N PHE A 141 8.91 -23.81 7.11
CA PHE A 141 8.08 -22.61 7.27
C PHE A 141 8.13 -22.07 8.70
N ASN A 142 8.10 -20.74 8.83
CA ASN A 142 7.77 -20.08 10.07
C ASN A 142 6.26 -20.15 10.29
N VAL A 143 5.80 -20.62 11.45
CA VAL A 143 4.40 -20.94 11.66
C VAL A 143 3.74 -19.97 12.63
N ALA A 144 2.69 -19.28 12.19
CA ALA A 144 1.77 -18.56 13.05
C ALA A 144 0.59 -19.47 13.41
N ILE A 145 0.47 -19.79 14.68
CA ILE A 145 -0.53 -20.73 15.21
C ILE A 145 -1.74 -19.92 15.70
N HIS A 146 -2.84 -19.95 14.95
CA HIS A 146 -4.08 -19.33 15.41
C HIS A 146 -4.83 -20.23 16.41
N TYR A 147 -5.31 -19.61 17.49
CA TYR A 147 -6.18 -20.24 18.46
C TYR A 147 -7.32 -19.30 18.86
N HIS A 148 -8.48 -19.85 19.21
CA HIS A 148 -9.60 -19.09 19.73
C HIS A 148 -9.60 -19.10 21.27
N ASN A 149 -9.76 -20.25 21.91
CA ASN A 149 -9.89 -20.36 23.37
C ASN A 149 -8.74 -21.10 24.07
N ASN A 150 -7.96 -21.92 23.36
CA ASN A 150 -7.00 -22.82 24.01
C ASN A 150 -5.56 -22.29 23.90
N ARG A 151 -5.28 -21.20 24.63
CA ARG A 151 -3.95 -20.58 24.67
C ARG A 151 -2.86 -21.54 25.17
N LYS A 152 -3.16 -22.34 26.20
CA LYS A 152 -2.19 -23.30 26.78
C LYS A 152 -1.71 -24.30 25.73
N LYS A 153 -2.63 -24.84 24.91
CA LYS A 153 -2.28 -25.76 23.84
C LYS A 153 -1.47 -25.07 22.73
N ALA A 154 -1.79 -23.83 22.37
CA ALA A 154 -1.02 -23.04 21.42
C ALA A 154 0.41 -22.80 21.90
N GLU A 155 0.60 -22.41 23.15
CA GLU A 155 1.93 -22.21 23.77
C GLU A 155 2.75 -23.50 23.77
N ASN A 156 2.14 -24.64 24.10
CA ASN A 156 2.85 -25.93 24.07
C ASN A 156 3.29 -26.31 22.66
N LEU A 157 2.41 -26.13 21.67
CA LEU A 157 2.72 -26.39 20.27
C LEU A 157 3.84 -25.47 19.76
N LYS A 158 3.79 -24.17 20.09
CA LYS A 158 4.86 -23.23 19.81
C LYS A 158 6.20 -23.69 20.40
N LYS A 159 6.22 -24.08 21.69
CA LYS A 159 7.44 -24.58 22.35
C LYS A 159 8.01 -25.81 21.62
N THR A 160 7.16 -26.72 21.19
CA THR A 160 7.57 -27.92 20.44
C THR A 160 8.23 -27.53 19.11
N ILE A 161 7.64 -26.60 18.36
CA ILE A 161 8.18 -26.13 17.06
C ILE A 161 9.54 -25.45 17.27
N ILE A 162 9.64 -24.58 18.28
CA ILE A 162 10.90 -23.86 18.58
C ILE A 162 11.99 -24.83 19.03
N LYS A 163 11.66 -25.81 19.85
CA LYS A 163 12.62 -26.85 20.30
C LYS A 163 13.20 -27.63 19.13
N ASN A 164 12.45 -27.77 18.04
CA ASN A 164 12.88 -28.44 16.82
C ASN A 164 13.65 -27.53 15.85
N GLY A 165 14.06 -26.33 16.30
CA GLY A 165 14.87 -25.39 15.51
C GLY A 165 14.10 -24.45 14.58
N ASN A 166 12.77 -24.48 14.61
CA ASN A 166 11.91 -23.66 13.75
C ASN A 166 11.31 -22.45 14.49
N LYS A 167 10.83 -21.47 13.75
CA LYS A 167 10.19 -20.28 14.31
C LYS A 167 8.67 -20.46 14.40
N ALA A 168 8.07 -20.08 15.55
CA ALA A 168 6.64 -20.07 15.71
C ALA A 168 6.15 -18.91 16.58
N VAL A 169 4.99 -18.39 16.24
CA VAL A 169 4.23 -17.40 17.04
C VAL A 169 2.81 -17.90 17.28
N ILE A 170 2.16 -17.37 18.29
CA ILE A 170 0.73 -17.64 18.52
C ILE A 170 -0.07 -16.38 18.22
N VAL A 171 -1.23 -16.55 17.62
CA VAL A 171 -2.16 -15.48 17.23
C VAL A 171 -3.55 -15.84 17.74
N THR A 172 -4.25 -14.88 18.33
CA THR A 172 -5.64 -15.06 18.77
C THR A 172 -6.55 -14.08 18.02
N GLY A 173 -7.76 -14.50 17.77
CA GLY A 173 -8.79 -13.68 17.13
C GLY A 173 -10.05 -14.50 16.89
N ASP A 174 -11.17 -13.82 16.73
CA ASP A 174 -12.39 -14.43 16.23
C ASP A 174 -12.39 -14.29 14.70
N ILE A 175 -12.48 -15.42 14.01
CA ILE A 175 -12.50 -15.45 12.53
C ILE A 175 -13.90 -15.24 11.96
N TYR A 176 -14.91 -15.10 12.82
CA TYR A 176 -16.32 -14.91 12.44
C TYR A 176 -16.87 -13.53 12.83
N SER A 177 -16.06 -12.65 13.44
CA SER A 177 -16.44 -11.30 13.85
C SER A 177 -15.97 -10.23 12.85
#